data_f4af132329ec8a0d350e5d5faf6dcb6a
#
_entry.id   f4af132329ec8a0d350e5d5faf6dcb6a
#
_cell.length_a   1.000
_cell.length_b   1.000
_cell.length_c   1.000
_cell.angle_alpha   90.00
_cell.angle_beta   90.00
_cell.angle_gamma   90.00
#
_symmetry.space_group_name_H-M   'P 1'
#
loop_
_entity.id
_entity.type
_entity.pdbx_description
1 polymer ?
#
loop_
_entity_poly.entity_id
_entity_poly.type
_entity_poly.pdbx_seq_one_letter_code
_entity_poly.pdbx_strand_id
1 'polypeptide(L)'
;LGTNILNSGFNLDIIVHTSAGRYICGEETALLNALEGKRANPRSKPPFPQVSGLWGKPTIVNNVETVCNLPGIFTYGIDWYQSLSMGKDHGTKLFGISGKVKNPGCWELPLGITIRELLEEYGGGMQDGLELRGFLPGGGSTDFMLPEHLDLKLDYDDIAQAGSRLATGTMILLDDKTCPVGM
;
A
#
# COMPACT_ATOMS: atom_id res chain seq x y z
N LEU A 1 16.95 -22.58 2.02
CA LEU A 1 17.50 -21.72 3.07
C LEU A 1 18.63 -22.45 3.79
N GLY A 2 19.51 -21.71 4.44
CA GLY A 2 20.67 -22.23 5.12
C GLY A 2 21.96 -22.07 4.31
N THR A 3 22.82 -23.07 4.35
CA THR A 3 24.15 -23.02 3.74
C THR A 3 24.18 -23.65 2.35
N ASN A 4 25.00 -23.04 1.47
CA ASN A 4 25.28 -23.55 0.11
C ASN A 4 24.01 -23.83 -0.73
N ILE A 5 23.09 -22.87 -0.76
CA ILE A 5 21.80 -23.00 -1.43
C ILE A 5 22.01 -23.33 -2.92
N LEU A 6 21.39 -24.41 -3.39
CA LEU A 6 21.50 -24.91 -4.77
C LEU A 6 22.96 -25.13 -5.23
N ASN A 7 23.86 -25.46 -4.31
CA ASN A 7 25.31 -25.62 -4.57
C ASN A 7 25.98 -24.37 -5.17
N SER A 8 25.44 -23.19 -4.89
CA SER A 8 25.94 -21.91 -5.41
C SER A 8 27.02 -21.26 -4.52
N GLY A 9 27.30 -21.81 -3.34
CA GLY A 9 28.14 -21.16 -2.31
C GLY A 9 27.38 -20.08 -1.52
N PHE A 10 26.14 -19.76 -1.88
CA PHE A 10 25.33 -18.73 -1.20
C PHE A 10 24.67 -19.30 0.06
N ASN A 11 24.71 -18.52 1.15
CA ASN A 11 24.08 -18.84 2.41
C ASN A 11 23.00 -17.81 2.73
N LEU A 12 21.83 -18.24 3.16
CA LEU A 12 20.75 -17.34 3.55
C LEU A 12 19.92 -17.95 4.68
N ASP A 13 19.77 -17.19 5.75
CA ASP A 13 18.84 -17.46 6.83
C ASP A 13 17.73 -16.40 6.82
N ILE A 14 16.48 -16.84 7.01
CA ILE A 14 15.32 -15.96 7.16
C ILE A 14 14.78 -16.16 8.56
N ILE A 15 14.75 -15.08 9.33
CA ILE A 15 14.23 -15.06 10.70
C ILE A 15 12.86 -14.39 10.67
N VAL A 16 11.83 -15.12 11.15
CA VAL A 16 10.48 -14.58 11.36
C VAL A 16 10.45 -13.95 12.74
N HIS A 17 10.17 -12.66 12.81
CA HIS A 17 9.99 -11.94 14.06
C HIS A 17 8.53 -11.53 14.23
N THR A 18 7.90 -11.94 15.32
CA THR A 18 6.53 -11.55 15.67
C THR A 18 6.54 -10.32 16.57
N SER A 19 5.82 -9.29 16.21
CA SER A 19 5.67 -8.07 17.01
C SER A 19 4.22 -7.90 17.48
N ALA A 20 3.98 -6.89 18.33
CA ALA A 20 2.62 -6.55 18.81
C ALA A 20 1.67 -6.03 17.72
N GLY A 21 2.18 -5.79 16.51
CA GLY A 21 1.43 -5.33 15.34
C GLY A 21 0.89 -3.90 15.53
N ARG A 22 1.43 -2.96 14.77
CA ARG A 22 0.93 -1.58 14.70
C ARG A 22 1.10 -1.08 13.29
N TYR A 23 0.18 -0.25 12.81
CA TYR A 23 0.26 0.39 11.49
C TYR A 23 1.60 1.12 11.27
N ILE A 24 2.08 1.83 12.31
CA ILE A 24 3.34 2.58 12.23
C ILE A 24 4.56 1.70 11.96
N CYS A 25 4.52 0.39 12.23
CA CYS A 25 5.60 -0.54 11.88
C CYS A 25 5.76 -0.71 10.36
N GLY A 26 4.86 -0.17 9.53
CA GLY A 26 5.05 -0.03 8.09
C GLY A 26 6.07 1.05 7.71
N GLU A 27 6.33 2.02 8.58
CA GLU A 27 7.43 2.97 8.42
C GLU A 27 8.75 2.28 8.78
N GLU A 28 9.76 2.37 7.90
CA GLU A 28 10.99 1.56 7.98
C GLU A 28 11.74 1.71 9.32
N THR A 29 11.85 2.91 9.86
CA THR A 29 12.60 3.17 11.09
C THR A 29 11.81 2.81 12.35
N ALA A 30 10.49 2.90 12.31
CA ALA A 30 9.61 2.38 13.37
C ALA A 30 9.67 0.84 13.44
N LEU A 31 9.75 0.17 12.28
CA LEU A 31 9.99 -1.26 12.19
C LEU A 31 11.33 -1.64 12.86
N LEU A 32 12.40 -0.92 12.56
CA LEU A 32 13.73 -1.15 13.18
C LEU A 32 13.68 -0.99 14.69
N ASN A 33 13.01 0.05 15.19
CA ASN A 33 12.84 0.21 16.63
C ASN A 33 12.05 -0.93 17.27
N ALA A 34 11.00 -1.41 16.60
CA ALA A 34 10.22 -2.57 17.08
C ALA A 34 11.06 -3.84 17.11
N LEU A 35 11.90 -4.10 16.10
CA LEU A 35 12.82 -5.24 16.06
C LEU A 35 13.89 -5.16 17.18
N GLU A 36 14.32 -3.96 17.55
CA GLU A 36 15.25 -3.74 18.66
C GLU A 36 14.59 -3.81 20.04
N GLY A 37 13.28 -4.15 20.12
CA GLY A 37 12.55 -4.20 21.38
C GLY A 37 12.18 -2.83 21.95
N LYS A 38 12.34 -1.77 21.17
CA LYS A 38 11.96 -0.40 21.53
C LYS A 38 10.50 -0.12 21.12
N ARG A 39 9.96 0.99 21.64
CA ARG A 39 8.68 1.49 21.15
C ARG A 39 8.77 1.82 19.66
N ALA A 40 7.77 1.38 18.87
CA ALA A 40 7.71 1.56 17.43
C ALA A 40 7.43 3.02 17.05
N ASN A 41 8.39 3.90 17.30
CA ASN A 41 8.36 5.29 16.86
C ASN A 41 9.36 5.47 15.71
N PRO A 42 9.05 6.29 14.69
CA PRO A 42 10.01 6.63 13.64
C PRO A 42 11.27 7.28 14.21
N ARG A 43 12.40 7.08 13.52
CA ARG A 43 13.68 7.76 13.81
C ARG A 43 13.80 9.00 12.93
N SER A 44 14.47 10.03 13.43
CA SER A 44 14.85 11.18 12.60
C SER A 44 15.87 10.77 11.53
N LYS A 45 15.71 11.30 10.33
CA LYS A 45 16.64 11.13 9.21
C LYS A 45 17.29 12.49 8.90
N PRO A 46 18.61 12.58 8.62
CA PRO A 46 19.62 11.53 8.66
C PRO A 46 19.96 11.06 10.10
N PRO A 47 20.56 9.86 10.31
CA PRO A 47 21.01 8.93 9.28
C PRO A 47 19.89 8.08 8.70
N PHE A 48 20.03 7.69 7.43
CA PHE A 48 19.14 6.72 6.78
C PHE A 48 19.51 5.29 7.16
N PRO A 49 18.57 4.31 7.09
CA PRO A 49 18.84 2.92 7.47
C PRO A 49 20.00 2.27 6.72
N GLN A 50 20.24 2.67 5.47
CA GLN A 50 21.38 2.17 4.68
C GLN A 50 22.75 2.53 5.29
N VAL A 51 22.79 3.57 6.11
CA VAL A 51 23.99 3.99 6.85
C VAL A 51 23.96 3.45 8.27
N SER A 52 22.84 3.55 8.97
CA SER A 52 22.68 3.15 10.36
C SER A 52 21.22 2.68 10.61
N GLY A 53 20.99 1.40 10.43
CA GLY A 53 19.69 0.74 10.59
C GLY A 53 19.60 -0.12 11.85
N LEU A 54 19.27 -1.40 11.68
CA LEU A 54 19.09 -2.37 12.78
C LEU A 54 20.39 -2.55 13.57
N TRP A 55 20.33 -2.32 14.87
CA TRP A 55 21.48 -2.31 15.79
C TRP A 55 22.66 -1.45 15.31
N GLY A 56 22.35 -0.34 14.63
CA GLY A 56 23.37 0.56 14.09
C GLY A 56 24.13 0.02 12.87
N LYS A 57 23.67 -1.08 12.28
CA LYS A 57 24.27 -1.67 11.07
C LYS A 57 23.56 -1.16 9.81
N PRO A 58 24.27 -1.09 8.67
CA PRO A 58 23.64 -0.83 7.38
C PRO A 58 22.48 -1.83 7.11
N THR A 59 21.30 -1.31 6.82
CA THR A 59 20.08 -2.12 6.70
C THR A 59 19.24 -1.67 5.53
N ILE A 60 18.74 -2.62 4.76
CA ILE A 60 17.73 -2.39 3.71
C ILE A 60 16.37 -2.87 4.24
N VAL A 61 15.35 -2.05 4.06
CA VAL A 61 13.97 -2.37 4.42
C VAL A 61 13.12 -2.33 3.14
N ASN A 62 12.36 -3.38 2.89
CA ASN A 62 11.46 -3.48 1.75
C ASN A 62 10.04 -3.82 2.22
N ASN A 63 9.05 -3.26 1.51
CA ASN A 63 7.66 -3.64 1.68
C ASN A 63 7.44 -5.07 1.16
N VAL A 64 6.63 -5.85 1.88
CA VAL A 64 6.28 -7.23 1.51
C VAL A 64 5.59 -7.28 0.14
N GLU A 65 4.66 -6.39 -0.14
CA GLU A 65 3.97 -6.32 -1.44
C GLU A 65 4.97 -6.14 -2.59
N THR A 66 5.97 -5.27 -2.42
CA THR A 66 7.06 -5.09 -3.40
C THR A 66 7.85 -6.38 -3.61
N VAL A 67 8.25 -7.05 -2.53
CA VAL A 67 9.06 -8.29 -2.61
C VAL A 67 8.25 -9.45 -3.21
N CYS A 68 6.95 -9.52 -2.94
CA CYS A 68 6.07 -10.57 -3.48
C CYS A 68 5.94 -10.55 -5.01
N ASN A 69 6.24 -9.44 -5.66
CA ASN A 69 6.26 -9.37 -7.13
C ASN A 69 7.48 -10.04 -7.77
N LEU A 70 8.60 -10.14 -7.03
CA LEU A 70 9.86 -10.65 -7.58
C LEU A 70 9.77 -12.09 -8.14
N PRO A 71 9.14 -13.06 -7.47
CA PRO A 71 9.04 -14.41 -8.02
C PRO A 71 8.33 -14.46 -9.36
N GLY A 72 7.25 -13.69 -9.53
CA GLY A 72 6.53 -13.57 -10.80
C GLY A 72 7.39 -12.95 -11.90
N ILE A 73 8.09 -11.85 -11.60
CA ILE A 73 8.97 -11.17 -12.54
C ILE A 73 10.11 -12.10 -13.01
N PHE A 74 10.74 -12.84 -12.07
CA PHE A 74 11.80 -13.79 -12.42
C PHE A 74 11.30 -15.01 -13.23
N THR A 75 10.04 -15.40 -13.02
CA THR A 75 9.47 -16.56 -13.71
C THR A 75 8.92 -16.21 -15.08
N TYR A 76 8.24 -15.09 -15.22
CA TYR A 76 7.47 -14.73 -16.42
C TYR A 76 8.06 -13.55 -17.19
N GLY A 77 9.02 -12.83 -16.61
CA GLY A 77 9.70 -11.70 -17.25
C GLY A 77 9.04 -10.34 -16.98
N ILE A 78 9.75 -9.29 -17.42
CA ILE A 78 9.34 -7.90 -17.22
C ILE A 78 8.09 -7.58 -18.05
N ASP A 79 8.01 -8.05 -19.27
CA ASP A 79 6.87 -7.79 -20.17
C ASP A 79 5.57 -8.32 -19.58
N TRP A 80 5.62 -9.50 -18.94
CA TRP A 80 4.47 -10.03 -18.19
C TRP A 80 4.05 -9.07 -17.08
N TYR A 81 4.99 -8.61 -16.26
CA TYR A 81 4.67 -7.70 -15.15
C TYR A 81 4.07 -6.38 -15.64
N GLN A 82 4.60 -5.84 -16.74
CA GLN A 82 4.07 -4.63 -17.36
C GLN A 82 2.67 -4.84 -17.93
N SER A 83 2.38 -6.03 -18.45
CA SER A 83 1.06 -6.33 -19.01
C SER A 83 -0.06 -6.47 -17.99
N LEU A 84 0.26 -6.54 -16.69
CA LEU A 84 -0.72 -6.65 -15.62
C LEU A 84 -1.40 -5.32 -15.29
N SER A 85 -0.88 -4.20 -15.75
CA SER A 85 -1.42 -2.88 -15.43
C SER A 85 -2.31 -2.32 -16.55
N MET A 86 -3.17 -1.38 -16.19
CA MET A 86 -4.03 -0.61 -17.09
C MET A 86 -3.65 0.88 -17.16
N GLY A 87 -2.58 1.27 -16.47
CA GLY A 87 -2.08 2.63 -16.37
C GLY A 87 -0.62 2.77 -16.79
N LYS A 88 0.01 3.85 -16.33
CA LYS A 88 1.45 4.11 -16.55
C LYS A 88 2.33 3.33 -15.58
N ASP A 89 1.85 3.13 -14.36
CA ASP A 89 2.50 2.28 -13.37
C ASP A 89 2.26 0.82 -13.70
N HIS A 90 3.21 -0.05 -13.33
CA HIS A 90 3.18 -1.45 -13.74
C HIS A 90 2.82 -2.39 -12.60
N GLY A 91 2.22 -3.53 -12.97
CA GLY A 91 1.87 -4.58 -12.04
C GLY A 91 0.49 -4.41 -11.40
N THR A 92 0.31 -5.10 -10.29
CA THR A 92 -0.89 -5.10 -9.48
C THR A 92 -0.63 -4.45 -8.12
N LYS A 93 -1.70 -4.08 -7.44
CA LYS A 93 -1.66 -3.59 -6.06
C LYS A 93 -2.87 -4.08 -5.29
N LEU A 94 -2.70 -4.26 -3.98
CA LEU A 94 -3.83 -4.48 -3.08
C LEU A 94 -4.59 -3.16 -2.88
N PHE A 95 -5.82 -3.13 -3.36
CA PHE A 95 -6.74 -2.02 -3.16
C PHE A 95 -7.82 -2.40 -2.17
N GLY A 96 -8.01 -1.55 -1.18
CA GLY A 96 -9.06 -1.71 -0.18
C GLY A 96 -10.15 -0.65 -0.32
N ILE A 97 -11.34 -0.96 0.16
CA ILE A 97 -12.43 -0.01 0.26
C ILE A 97 -13.16 -0.18 1.59
N SER A 98 -13.43 0.92 2.26
CA SER A 98 -14.13 0.95 3.53
C SER A 98 -15.06 2.17 3.64
N GLY A 99 -15.89 2.20 4.67
CA GLY A 99 -16.93 3.21 4.86
C GLY A 99 -18.31 2.65 4.57
N LYS A 100 -19.23 3.51 4.14
CA LYS A 100 -20.64 3.16 3.87
C LYS A 100 -20.85 2.59 2.47
N VAL A 101 -20.05 1.61 2.11
CA VAL A 101 -20.09 0.86 0.84
C VAL A 101 -20.80 -0.47 1.07
N LYS A 102 -21.41 -1.04 0.03
CA LYS A 102 -22.17 -2.30 0.12
C LYS A 102 -21.26 -3.49 0.44
N ASN A 103 -20.10 -3.56 -0.22
CA ASN A 103 -19.13 -4.65 -0.06
C ASN A 103 -17.76 -4.08 0.35
N PRO A 104 -17.52 -3.79 1.64
CA PRO A 104 -16.18 -3.41 2.08
C PRO A 104 -15.23 -4.60 1.95
N GLY A 105 -14.02 -4.36 1.47
CA GLY A 105 -13.07 -5.45 1.24
C GLY A 105 -11.72 -4.99 0.75
N CYS A 106 -10.91 -5.96 0.31
CA CYS A 106 -9.60 -5.73 -0.27
C CYS A 106 -9.38 -6.72 -1.41
N TRP A 107 -8.89 -6.24 -2.54
CA TRP A 107 -8.66 -7.02 -3.76
C TRP A 107 -7.30 -6.71 -4.36
N GLU A 108 -6.66 -7.70 -4.94
CA GLU A 108 -5.52 -7.48 -5.81
C GLU A 108 -6.02 -7.12 -7.21
N LEU A 109 -5.71 -5.91 -7.66
CA LEU A 109 -6.20 -5.37 -8.92
C LEU A 109 -5.06 -4.71 -9.71
N PRO A 110 -5.19 -4.60 -11.04
CA PRO A 110 -4.24 -3.87 -11.87
C PRO A 110 -4.07 -2.42 -11.42
N LEU A 111 -2.84 -1.93 -11.40
CA LEU A 111 -2.61 -0.49 -11.32
C LEU A 111 -3.23 0.20 -12.55
N GLY A 112 -3.90 1.33 -12.32
CA GLY A 112 -4.55 2.08 -13.39
C GLY A 112 -6.02 1.75 -13.64
N ILE A 113 -6.67 0.90 -12.80
CA ILE A 113 -8.14 0.87 -12.76
C ILE A 113 -8.66 2.23 -12.28
N THR A 114 -9.89 2.56 -12.59
CA THR A 114 -10.49 3.81 -12.11
C THR A 114 -11.01 3.68 -10.67
N ILE A 115 -11.10 4.81 -9.99
CA ILE A 115 -11.72 4.87 -8.66
C ILE A 115 -13.18 4.43 -8.74
N ARG A 116 -13.87 4.74 -9.85
CA ARG A 116 -15.25 4.33 -10.12
C ARG A 116 -15.37 2.81 -10.20
N GLU A 117 -14.50 2.14 -10.95
CA GLU A 117 -14.49 0.67 -11.04
C GLU A 117 -14.29 0.03 -9.66
N LEU A 118 -13.35 0.54 -8.85
CA LEU A 118 -13.14 0.03 -7.50
C LEU A 118 -14.40 0.21 -6.63
N LEU A 119 -15.07 1.38 -6.71
CA LEU A 119 -16.28 1.65 -5.94
C LEU A 119 -17.48 0.83 -6.41
N GLU A 120 -17.74 0.79 -7.70
CA GLU A 120 -18.99 0.26 -8.24
C GLU A 120 -18.92 -1.26 -8.48
N GLU A 121 -17.84 -1.75 -9.09
CA GLU A 121 -17.75 -3.17 -9.45
C GLU A 121 -17.31 -4.04 -8.27
N TYR A 122 -16.31 -3.59 -7.51
CA TYR A 122 -15.80 -4.35 -6.37
C TYR A 122 -16.51 -3.99 -5.07
N GLY A 123 -16.70 -2.71 -4.80
CA GLY A 123 -17.40 -2.20 -3.63
C GLY A 123 -18.93 -2.33 -3.69
N GLY A 124 -19.48 -2.54 -4.88
CA GLY A 124 -20.96 -2.63 -5.10
C GLY A 124 -21.68 -1.30 -4.94
N GLY A 125 -20.95 -0.18 -4.94
CA GLY A 125 -21.50 1.15 -4.75
C GLY A 125 -21.79 1.52 -3.29
N MET A 126 -22.28 2.72 -3.07
CA MET A 126 -22.70 3.19 -1.74
C MET A 126 -23.88 2.38 -1.21
N GLN A 127 -24.02 2.30 0.11
CA GLN A 127 -25.19 1.69 0.75
C GLN A 127 -26.47 2.43 0.35
N ASP A 128 -27.58 1.72 0.36
CA ASP A 128 -28.88 2.24 -0.12
C ASP A 128 -29.32 3.51 0.65
N GLY A 129 -29.69 4.53 -0.11
CA GLY A 129 -30.10 5.83 0.42
C GLY A 129 -28.95 6.73 0.90
N LEU A 130 -27.72 6.40 0.53
CA LEU A 130 -26.54 7.23 0.75
C LEU A 130 -25.89 7.61 -0.58
N GLU A 131 -25.38 8.83 -0.64
CA GLU A 131 -24.61 9.35 -1.77
C GLU A 131 -23.15 9.56 -1.39
N LEU A 132 -22.26 9.41 -2.35
CA LEU A 132 -20.86 9.69 -2.14
C LEU A 132 -20.63 11.20 -2.01
N ARG A 133 -20.12 11.64 -0.88
CA ARG A 133 -19.71 13.03 -0.64
C ARG A 133 -18.26 13.28 -0.99
N GLY A 134 -17.40 12.31 -0.72
CA GLY A 134 -15.97 12.38 -0.97
C GLY A 134 -15.27 11.12 -0.46
N PHE A 135 -13.97 11.06 -0.65
CA PHE A 135 -13.17 9.90 -0.23
C PHE A 135 -11.71 10.26 0.00
N LEU A 136 -11.02 9.41 0.74
CA LEU A 136 -9.58 9.42 0.93
C LEU A 136 -8.99 8.25 0.13
N PRO A 137 -8.25 8.47 -0.97
CA PRO A 137 -7.89 7.40 -1.91
C PRO A 137 -6.88 6.39 -1.35
N GLY A 138 -6.06 6.80 -0.41
CA GLY A 138 -4.97 5.99 0.17
C GLY A 138 -4.99 5.90 1.70
N GLY A 139 -6.14 6.10 2.31
CA GLY A 139 -6.30 6.06 3.77
C GLY A 139 -6.20 7.42 4.45
N GLY A 140 -6.22 7.42 5.78
CA GLY A 140 -6.31 8.63 6.60
C GLY A 140 -5.11 9.60 6.54
N SER A 141 -4.05 9.24 5.82
CA SER A 141 -2.88 10.11 5.60
C SER A 141 -2.91 10.82 4.25
N THR A 142 -4.01 10.74 3.51
CA THR A 142 -4.17 11.34 2.18
C THR A 142 -5.18 12.47 2.20
N ASP A 143 -5.16 13.29 1.17
CA ASP A 143 -6.06 14.41 1.04
C ASP A 143 -7.41 13.98 0.48
N PHE A 144 -8.49 14.70 0.81
CA PHE A 144 -9.83 14.42 0.33
C PHE A 144 -9.95 14.61 -1.18
N MET A 145 -10.66 13.68 -1.81
CA MET A 145 -11.10 13.76 -3.19
C MET A 145 -12.64 13.77 -3.25
N LEU A 146 -13.17 14.34 -4.33
CA LEU A 146 -14.60 14.55 -4.53
C LEU A 146 -15.14 13.62 -5.62
N PRO A 147 -16.46 13.45 -5.75
CA PRO A 147 -17.07 12.57 -6.75
C PRO A 147 -16.65 12.86 -8.20
N GLU A 148 -16.27 14.09 -8.52
CA GLU A 148 -15.74 14.49 -9.84
C GLU A 148 -14.42 13.80 -10.20
N HIS A 149 -13.72 13.23 -9.22
CA HIS A 149 -12.47 12.52 -9.41
C HIS A 149 -12.64 11.00 -9.63
N LEU A 150 -13.87 10.49 -9.64
CA LEU A 150 -14.14 9.03 -9.74
C LEU A 150 -13.57 8.39 -11.00
N ASP A 151 -13.42 9.14 -12.08
CA ASP A 151 -12.90 8.62 -13.36
C ASP A 151 -11.37 8.70 -13.48
N LEU A 152 -10.68 9.19 -12.43
CA LEU A 152 -9.22 9.14 -12.36
C LEU A 152 -8.74 7.70 -12.15
N LYS A 153 -7.58 7.41 -12.71
CA LYS A 153 -6.91 6.13 -12.54
C LYS A 153 -6.24 6.04 -11.17
N LEU A 154 -6.33 4.87 -10.57
CA LEU A 154 -5.59 4.52 -9.36
C LEU A 154 -4.15 4.17 -9.74
N ASP A 155 -3.40 5.20 -10.12
CA ASP A 155 -1.96 5.19 -10.29
C ASP A 155 -1.32 6.35 -9.52
N TYR A 156 0.00 6.36 -9.41
CA TYR A 156 0.69 7.34 -8.57
C TYR A 156 0.62 8.76 -9.15
N ASP A 157 0.74 8.88 -10.48
CA ASP A 157 0.79 10.17 -11.16
C ASP A 157 -0.57 10.87 -11.19
N ASP A 158 -1.64 10.19 -11.59
CA ASP A 158 -2.97 10.79 -11.75
C ASP A 158 -3.51 11.25 -10.38
N ILE A 159 -3.34 10.45 -9.34
CA ILE A 159 -3.74 10.81 -7.97
C ILE A 159 -2.90 11.98 -7.43
N ALA A 160 -1.60 12.02 -7.72
CA ALA A 160 -0.73 13.11 -7.29
C ALA A 160 -1.07 14.43 -8.00
N GLN A 161 -1.36 14.40 -9.30
CA GLN A 161 -1.79 15.56 -10.07
C GLN A 161 -3.13 16.13 -9.60
N ALA A 162 -4.01 15.26 -9.09
CA ALA A 162 -5.28 15.67 -8.47
C ALA A 162 -5.14 16.20 -7.03
N GLY A 163 -3.91 16.31 -6.51
CA GLY A 163 -3.61 16.89 -5.20
C GLY A 163 -3.71 15.93 -4.02
N SER A 164 -3.73 14.62 -4.26
CA SER A 164 -3.74 13.60 -3.20
C SER A 164 -2.61 12.58 -3.40
N ARG A 165 -2.72 11.39 -2.81
CA ARG A 165 -1.69 10.34 -2.89
C ARG A 165 -2.35 8.96 -2.86
N LEU A 166 -1.81 8.02 -3.64
CA LEU A 166 -2.28 6.64 -3.64
C LEU A 166 -1.97 5.92 -2.32
N ALA A 167 -0.86 6.25 -1.70
CA ALA A 167 -0.40 5.75 -0.40
C ALA A 167 -0.65 4.24 -0.21
N THR A 168 -1.48 3.82 0.76
CA THR A 168 -1.77 2.40 1.02
C THR A 168 -2.68 1.75 -0.01
N GLY A 169 -3.35 2.54 -0.87
CA GLY A 169 -4.38 2.04 -1.79
C GLY A 169 -5.67 1.62 -1.09
N THR A 170 -5.85 1.94 0.20
CA THR A 170 -7.10 1.66 0.93
C THR A 170 -7.95 2.90 0.97
N MET A 171 -9.02 2.90 0.19
CA MET A 171 -9.95 4.02 0.07
C MET A 171 -10.92 4.05 1.24
N ILE A 172 -11.12 5.24 1.81
CA ILE A 172 -12.12 5.49 2.84
C ILE A 172 -13.19 6.39 2.26
N LEU A 173 -14.44 5.90 2.19
CA LEU A 173 -15.57 6.62 1.63
C LEU A 173 -16.30 7.43 2.68
N LEU A 174 -16.73 8.62 2.29
CA LEU A 174 -17.57 9.52 3.07
C LEU A 174 -18.92 9.67 2.38
N ASP A 175 -19.97 9.38 3.12
CA ASP A 175 -21.34 9.59 2.65
C ASP A 175 -21.82 11.04 2.88
N ASP A 176 -22.94 11.39 2.29
CA ASP A 176 -23.58 12.71 2.34
C ASP A 176 -24.04 13.11 3.75
N LYS A 177 -24.22 12.14 4.66
CA LYS A 177 -24.68 12.35 6.06
C LYS A 177 -23.52 12.42 7.06
N THR A 178 -22.31 12.03 6.65
CA THR A 178 -21.13 12.08 7.51
C THR A 178 -20.47 13.46 7.45
N CYS A 179 -20.20 14.05 8.60
CA CYS A 179 -19.46 15.30 8.71
C CYS A 179 -17.94 15.03 8.61
N PRO A 180 -17.24 15.55 7.60
CA PRO A 180 -15.80 15.27 7.42
C PRO A 180 -14.92 15.92 8.50
N VAL A 181 -15.45 16.88 9.26
CA VAL A 181 -14.73 17.56 10.36
C VAL A 181 -14.97 16.82 11.70
N GLY A 182 -16.03 16.03 11.79
CA GLY A 182 -16.40 15.29 13.00
C GLY A 182 -15.91 13.84 13.05
N MET A 183 -15.10 13.44 12.07
CA MET A 183 -14.52 12.09 11.98
C MET A 183 -13.33 11.91 12.90
#